data_03f75c5c8c650f8f8117395c73b1d080
#
_entry.id   03f75c5c8c650f8f8117395c73b1d080
#
_cell.length_a   1.000
_cell.length_b   1.000
_cell.length_c   1.000
_cell.angle_alpha   90.00
_cell.angle_beta   90.00
_cell.angle_gamma   90.00
#
_symmetry.space_group_name_H-M   'P 1'
#
loop_
_entity.id
_entity.type
_entity.pdbx_description
1 polymer ?
#
loop_
_entity_poly.entity_id
_entity_poly.type
_entity_poly.pdbx_seq_one_letter_code
_entity_poly.pdbx_strand_id
1 'polypeptide(L)'
;MLFRSSKVAVLAGFETIVIDDRETYANRDRFPEAREVIAGDFDAVCEKLEPNSSSYLIAVTRGHKDDMRVLRWAVGTEAKYVGMIGSKRKVLEIAKFLVEKEGIPAAKLAAVHAPIGLEIGAISPEEIAISIVAEMVAVRRHALPGSLEGAPDAAPVKVKSILATS
;
A
#
# COMPACT_ATOMS: atom_id res chain seq x y z
N MET A 1 3.22 -8.20 -10.24
CA MET A 1 2.17 -7.57 -9.42
C MET A 1 1.98 -6.11 -9.81
N LEU A 2 2.93 -5.23 -9.63
CA LEU A 2 2.84 -3.77 -9.89
C LEU A 2 2.20 -3.41 -11.25
N PHE A 3 2.63 -4.06 -12.33
CA PHE A 3 2.08 -3.87 -13.68
C PHE A 3 0.55 -4.09 -13.76
N ARG A 4 0.04 -5.13 -13.13
CA ARG A 4 -1.39 -5.45 -13.13
C ARG A 4 -2.19 -4.49 -12.27
N SER A 5 -1.67 -4.17 -11.08
CA SER A 5 -2.32 -3.23 -10.16
C SER A 5 -2.42 -1.82 -10.77
N SER A 6 -1.38 -1.35 -11.48
CA SER A 6 -1.41 -0.06 -12.19
C SER A 6 -2.52 -0.03 -13.25
N LYS A 7 -2.63 -1.07 -14.10
CA LYS A 7 -3.68 -1.14 -15.13
C LYS A 7 -5.09 -1.11 -14.54
N VAL A 8 -5.33 -1.91 -13.51
CA VAL A 8 -6.65 -1.97 -12.85
C VAL A 8 -6.97 -0.64 -12.17
N ALA A 9 -5.97 0.00 -11.56
CA ALA A 9 -6.13 1.32 -10.92
C ALA A 9 -6.51 2.40 -11.94
N VAL A 10 -5.86 2.43 -13.11
CA VAL A 10 -6.21 3.38 -14.19
C VAL A 10 -7.65 3.13 -14.67
N LEU A 11 -8.05 1.88 -14.89
CA LEU A 11 -9.44 1.55 -15.24
C LEU A 11 -10.45 1.98 -14.18
N ALA A 12 -10.05 1.98 -12.91
CA ALA A 12 -10.86 2.47 -11.79
C ALA A 12 -10.82 4.01 -11.61
N GLY A 13 -10.13 4.72 -12.51
CA GLY A 13 -10.04 6.18 -12.51
C GLY A 13 -9.04 6.76 -11.51
N PHE A 14 -7.97 6.02 -11.22
CA PHE A 14 -6.80 6.55 -10.51
C PHE A 14 -5.72 6.98 -11.51
N GLU A 15 -5.11 8.13 -11.27
CA GLU A 15 -3.84 8.45 -11.91
C GLU A 15 -2.71 7.69 -11.21
N THR A 16 -1.85 7.02 -11.97
CA THR A 16 -0.79 6.18 -11.40
C THR A 16 0.60 6.76 -11.66
N ILE A 17 1.41 6.77 -10.61
CA ILE A 17 2.86 7.00 -10.69
C ILE A 17 3.51 5.67 -10.32
N VAL A 18 4.36 5.17 -11.20
CA VAL A 18 5.05 3.88 -11.03
C VAL A 18 6.52 4.14 -10.72
N ILE A 19 7.01 3.53 -9.65
CA ILE A 19 8.39 3.66 -9.19
C ILE A 19 8.99 2.26 -9.04
N ASP A 20 10.13 2.01 -9.67
CA ASP A 20 10.94 0.80 -9.48
C ASP A 20 12.42 1.20 -9.58
N ASP A 21 13.29 0.59 -8.79
CA ASP A 21 14.73 0.85 -8.82
C ASP A 21 15.41 0.37 -10.11
N ARG A 22 14.70 -0.38 -10.92
CA ARG A 22 15.18 -0.99 -12.16
C ARG A 22 14.50 -0.40 -13.39
N GLU A 23 15.27 0.24 -14.24
CA GLU A 23 14.81 0.84 -15.50
C GLU A 23 14.08 -0.17 -16.42
N THR A 24 14.54 -1.44 -16.44
CA THR A 24 13.89 -2.50 -17.22
C THR A 24 12.46 -2.80 -16.77
N TYR A 25 12.09 -2.42 -15.54
CA TYR A 25 10.74 -2.61 -14.99
C TYR A 25 9.95 -1.31 -14.91
N ALA A 26 10.61 -0.18 -14.66
CA ALA A 26 10.00 1.14 -14.69
C ALA A 26 10.26 1.81 -16.05
N ASN A 27 9.45 1.47 -17.05
CA ASN A 27 9.52 2.07 -18.38
C ASN A 27 8.13 2.24 -19.00
N ARG A 28 8.02 3.15 -19.96
CA ARG A 28 6.76 3.50 -20.63
C ARG A 28 6.13 2.37 -21.43
N ASP A 29 6.93 1.46 -21.98
CA ASP A 29 6.41 0.33 -22.75
C ASP A 29 5.59 -0.63 -21.88
N ARG A 30 5.97 -0.73 -20.61
CA ARG A 30 5.25 -1.53 -19.62
C ARG A 30 4.06 -0.82 -19.02
N PHE A 31 4.14 0.49 -18.86
CA PHE A 31 3.13 1.31 -18.19
C PHE A 31 2.68 2.49 -19.05
N PRO A 32 2.12 2.21 -20.26
CA PRO A 32 1.74 3.27 -21.20
C PRO A 32 0.65 4.20 -20.64
N GLU A 33 -0.24 3.68 -19.80
CA GLU A 33 -1.35 4.45 -19.22
C GLU A 33 -0.97 5.20 -17.93
N ALA A 34 0.22 4.95 -17.36
CA ALA A 34 0.65 5.65 -16.16
C ALA A 34 0.92 7.13 -16.44
N ARG A 35 0.51 8.01 -15.52
CA ARG A 35 0.84 9.43 -15.58
C ARG A 35 2.36 9.62 -15.62
N GLU A 36 3.07 8.91 -14.75
CA GLU A 36 4.51 8.99 -14.64
C GLU A 36 5.13 7.63 -14.34
N VAL A 37 6.33 7.39 -14.87
CA VAL A 37 7.11 6.18 -14.60
C VAL A 37 8.53 6.62 -14.24
N ILE A 38 8.96 6.30 -13.04
CA ILE A 38 10.24 6.75 -12.46
C ILE A 38 11.12 5.56 -12.17
N ALA A 39 12.27 5.47 -12.83
CA ALA A 39 13.33 4.54 -12.51
C ALA A 39 14.33 5.22 -11.56
N GLY A 40 14.53 4.69 -10.37
CA GLY A 40 15.46 5.30 -9.42
C GLY A 40 15.43 4.68 -8.03
N ASP A 41 16.40 5.08 -7.21
CA ASP A 41 16.43 4.68 -5.80
C ASP A 41 15.20 5.20 -5.05
N PHE A 42 14.58 4.34 -4.26
CA PHE A 42 13.33 4.66 -3.55
C PHE A 42 13.45 5.87 -2.64
N ASP A 43 14.54 6.01 -1.87
CA ASP A 43 14.69 7.14 -0.94
C ASP A 43 14.80 8.45 -1.72
N ALA A 44 15.63 8.48 -2.78
CA ALA A 44 15.82 9.67 -3.61
C ALA A 44 14.55 10.09 -4.38
N VAL A 45 13.71 9.13 -4.76
CA VAL A 45 12.43 9.41 -5.43
C VAL A 45 11.39 9.85 -4.40
N CYS A 46 11.28 9.14 -3.28
CA CYS A 46 10.31 9.43 -2.23
C CYS A 46 10.50 10.84 -1.62
N GLU A 47 11.73 11.31 -1.49
CA GLU A 47 12.04 12.68 -1.03
C GLU A 47 11.44 13.79 -1.90
N LYS A 48 11.20 13.49 -3.18
CA LYS A 48 10.65 14.45 -4.16
C LYS A 48 9.13 14.37 -4.30
N LEU A 49 8.52 13.36 -3.70
CA LEU A 49 7.08 13.17 -3.76
C LEU A 49 6.40 13.87 -2.60
N GLU A 50 5.29 14.52 -2.89
CA GLU A 50 4.46 15.21 -1.91
C GLU A 50 3.05 14.57 -1.84
N PRO A 51 2.91 13.37 -1.25
CA PRO A 51 1.61 12.75 -1.07
C PRO A 51 0.72 13.58 -0.15
N ASN A 52 -0.55 13.68 -0.53
CA ASN A 52 -1.56 14.44 0.18
C ASN A 52 -2.80 13.58 0.50
N SER A 53 -3.84 14.17 1.07
CA SER A 53 -5.09 13.51 1.44
C SER A 53 -5.88 12.87 0.28
N SER A 54 -5.42 12.99 -0.97
CA SER A 54 -5.96 12.31 -2.15
C SER A 54 -5.03 11.21 -2.67
N SER A 55 -3.85 11.03 -2.04
CA SER A 55 -2.84 10.08 -2.48
C SER A 55 -3.06 8.69 -1.88
N TYR A 56 -2.78 7.67 -2.69
CA TYR A 56 -2.83 6.25 -2.32
C TYR A 56 -1.45 5.64 -2.54
N LEU A 57 -0.77 5.25 -1.49
CA LEU A 57 0.57 4.69 -1.52
C LEU A 57 0.51 3.16 -1.41
N ILE A 58 1.13 2.47 -2.36
CA ILE A 58 1.09 1.01 -2.46
C ILE A 58 2.50 0.47 -2.55
N ALA A 59 2.96 -0.19 -1.48
CA ALA A 59 4.23 -0.86 -1.44
C ALA A 59 4.12 -2.29 -2.02
N VAL A 60 4.69 -2.48 -3.20
CA VAL A 60 4.78 -3.77 -3.91
C VAL A 60 6.24 -4.02 -4.26
N THR A 61 7.06 -4.20 -3.25
CA THR A 61 8.50 -4.38 -3.44
C THR A 61 8.91 -5.86 -3.39
N ARG A 62 10.19 -6.15 -3.63
CA ARG A 62 10.71 -7.52 -3.73
C ARG A 62 11.25 -8.09 -2.43
N GLY A 63 11.38 -7.29 -1.38
CA GLY A 63 12.03 -7.76 -0.17
C GLY A 63 11.71 -6.94 1.07
N HIS A 64 11.97 -7.50 2.24
CA HIS A 64 11.71 -6.86 3.52
C HIS A 64 12.40 -5.49 3.66
N LYS A 65 13.62 -5.33 3.12
CA LYS A 65 14.38 -4.09 3.21
C LYS A 65 13.69 -2.94 2.48
N ASP A 66 13.27 -3.18 1.26
CA ASP A 66 12.61 -2.15 0.45
C ASP A 66 11.20 -1.87 0.95
N ASP A 67 10.47 -2.90 1.39
CA ASP A 67 9.16 -2.71 2.04
C ASP A 67 9.29 -1.82 3.29
N MET A 68 10.30 -2.05 4.14
CA MET A 68 10.54 -1.22 5.33
C MET A 68 10.87 0.23 4.97
N ARG A 69 11.72 0.46 3.96
CA ARG A 69 12.08 1.82 3.50
C ARG A 69 10.86 2.58 3.02
N VAL A 70 10.09 1.96 2.11
CA VAL A 70 8.88 2.57 1.54
C VAL A 70 7.82 2.80 2.62
N LEU A 71 7.59 1.81 3.49
CA LEU A 71 6.58 1.92 4.52
C LEU A 71 6.93 2.99 5.57
N ARG A 72 8.20 3.08 5.99
CA ARG A 72 8.70 4.12 6.90
C ARG A 72 8.39 5.52 6.37
N TRP A 73 8.71 5.76 5.08
CA TRP A 73 8.39 7.02 4.43
C TRP A 73 6.87 7.24 4.35
N ALA A 74 6.13 6.26 3.86
CA ALA A 74 4.70 6.37 3.61
C ALA A 74 3.87 6.72 4.85
N VAL A 75 4.19 6.13 6.02
CA VAL A 75 3.48 6.43 7.28
C VAL A 75 3.82 7.81 7.86
N GLY A 76 4.81 8.48 7.30
CA GLY A 76 5.16 9.86 7.62
C GLY A 76 4.40 10.90 6.79
N THR A 77 3.69 10.47 5.74
CA THR A 77 3.01 11.36 4.79
C THR A 77 1.54 11.61 5.16
N GLU A 78 0.92 12.57 4.46
CA GLU A 78 -0.52 12.88 4.55
C GLU A 78 -1.38 12.00 3.62
N ALA A 79 -0.84 10.89 3.12
CA ALA A 79 -1.57 10.03 2.19
C ALA A 79 -2.84 9.45 2.82
N LYS A 80 -3.92 9.47 2.04
CA LYS A 80 -5.22 8.92 2.45
C LYS A 80 -5.19 7.41 2.68
N TYR A 81 -4.32 6.72 1.97
CA TYR A 81 -4.23 5.27 2.00
C TYR A 81 -2.77 4.84 1.90
N VAL A 82 -2.36 3.95 2.78
CA VAL A 82 -1.06 3.27 2.72
C VAL A 82 -1.32 1.78 2.76
N GLY A 83 -0.90 1.06 1.72
CA GLY A 83 -1.05 -0.38 1.64
C GLY A 83 0.27 -1.09 1.34
N MET A 84 0.46 -2.28 1.90
CA MET A 84 1.65 -3.09 1.67
C MET A 84 1.29 -4.54 1.33
N ILE A 85 1.90 -5.07 0.26
CA ILE A 85 1.77 -6.48 -0.08
C ILE A 85 2.65 -7.34 0.82
N GLY A 86 2.13 -8.47 1.27
CA GLY A 86 2.92 -9.40 2.07
C GLY A 86 2.05 -10.41 2.81
N SER A 87 2.67 -11.49 3.29
CA SER A 87 2.01 -12.40 4.21
C SER A 87 1.80 -11.74 5.59
N LYS A 88 0.82 -12.19 6.34
CA LYS A 88 0.58 -11.72 7.72
C LYS A 88 1.85 -11.76 8.58
N ARG A 89 2.66 -12.82 8.45
CA ARG A 89 3.93 -12.94 9.15
C ARG A 89 4.93 -11.84 8.78
N LYS A 90 5.11 -11.58 7.46
CA LYS A 90 6.00 -10.52 6.97
C LYS A 90 5.59 -9.13 7.49
N VAL A 91 4.29 -8.85 7.45
CA VAL A 91 3.73 -7.59 7.95
C VAL A 91 4.05 -7.40 9.43
N LEU A 92 3.86 -8.45 10.25
CA LEU A 92 4.19 -8.44 11.67
C LEU A 92 5.66 -8.13 11.95
N GLU A 93 6.55 -8.83 11.25
CA GLU A 93 8.00 -8.68 11.41
C GLU A 93 8.43 -7.24 11.09
N ILE A 94 7.90 -6.66 9.99
CA ILE A 94 8.19 -5.28 9.58
C ILE A 94 7.62 -4.28 10.59
N ALA A 95 6.35 -4.43 10.99
CA ALA A 95 5.72 -3.53 11.94
C ALA A 95 6.45 -3.53 13.29
N LYS A 96 6.82 -4.71 13.80
CA LYS A 96 7.60 -4.86 15.03
C LYS A 96 8.95 -4.16 14.93
N PHE A 97 9.68 -4.37 13.84
CA PHE A 97 10.97 -3.72 13.62
C PHE A 97 10.85 -2.18 13.60
N LEU A 98 9.87 -1.64 12.86
CA LEU A 98 9.68 -0.20 12.76
C LEU A 98 9.29 0.45 14.10
N VAL A 99 8.50 -0.24 14.94
CA VAL A 99 8.19 0.25 16.29
C VAL A 99 9.40 0.18 17.21
N GLU A 100 10.04 -1.00 17.32
CA GLU A 100 11.08 -1.26 18.33
C GLU A 100 12.43 -0.64 18.00
N LYS A 101 12.78 -0.56 16.72
CA LYS A 101 14.11 -0.11 16.27
C LYS A 101 14.13 1.31 15.73
N GLU A 102 13.03 1.76 15.16
CA GLU A 102 12.96 3.08 14.53
C GLU A 102 12.00 4.04 15.25
N GLY A 103 11.32 3.59 16.31
CA GLY A 103 10.45 4.41 17.14
C GLY A 103 9.20 4.92 16.44
N ILE A 104 8.78 4.30 15.36
CA ILE A 104 7.55 4.70 14.67
C ILE A 104 6.35 4.38 15.54
N PRO A 105 5.45 5.35 15.82
CA PRO A 105 4.28 5.11 16.64
C PRO A 105 3.41 3.97 16.11
N ALA A 106 3.07 3.00 16.96
CA ALA A 106 2.24 1.85 16.57
C ALA A 106 0.90 2.27 15.95
N ALA A 107 0.34 3.40 16.38
CA ALA A 107 -0.89 3.96 15.82
C ALA A 107 -0.78 4.30 14.33
N LYS A 108 0.38 4.78 13.86
CA LYS A 108 0.60 5.04 12.42
C LYS A 108 0.63 3.75 11.61
N LEU A 109 1.26 2.71 12.15
CA LEU A 109 1.31 1.40 11.50
C LEU A 109 -0.04 0.69 11.54
N ALA A 110 -0.86 0.94 12.57
CA ALA A 110 -2.21 0.41 12.66
C ALA A 110 -3.16 0.92 11.55
N ALA A 111 -2.85 2.06 10.94
CA ALA A 111 -3.61 2.62 9.82
C ALA A 111 -3.18 2.02 8.45
N VAL A 112 -2.12 1.23 8.40
CA VAL A 112 -1.63 0.61 7.17
C VAL A 112 -2.48 -0.61 6.80
N HIS A 113 -2.92 -0.67 5.54
CA HIS A 113 -3.61 -1.82 4.98
C HIS A 113 -2.59 -2.91 4.60
N ALA A 114 -2.39 -3.87 5.50
CA ALA A 114 -1.42 -4.95 5.32
C ALA A 114 -1.87 -6.24 6.02
N PRO A 115 -1.98 -7.35 5.30
CA PRO A 115 -1.87 -7.50 3.85
C PRO A 115 -2.85 -6.64 3.09
N ILE A 116 -2.38 -5.98 2.01
CA ILE A 116 -3.20 -5.12 1.15
C ILE A 116 -4.28 -5.92 0.41
N GLY A 117 -5.44 -5.30 0.21
CA GLY A 117 -6.54 -5.81 -0.60
C GLY A 117 -7.65 -6.49 0.21
N LEU A 118 -8.84 -6.51 -0.36
CA LEU A 118 -10.00 -7.19 0.23
C LEU A 118 -9.80 -8.72 0.22
N GLU A 119 -10.34 -9.39 1.23
CA GLU A 119 -10.29 -10.86 1.33
C GLU A 119 -11.34 -11.50 0.40
N ILE A 120 -10.99 -11.62 -0.88
CA ILE A 120 -11.85 -12.23 -1.91
C ILE A 120 -11.38 -13.64 -2.33
N GLY A 121 -10.40 -14.22 -1.60
CA GLY A 121 -9.81 -15.51 -1.98
C GLY A 121 -8.87 -15.41 -3.19
N ALA A 122 -8.31 -14.23 -3.49
CA ALA A 122 -7.45 -13.99 -4.64
C ALA A 122 -6.17 -14.83 -4.60
N ILE A 123 -5.86 -15.53 -5.70
CA ILE A 123 -4.69 -16.40 -5.86
C ILE A 123 -3.78 -15.87 -6.97
N SER A 124 -4.36 -15.58 -8.15
CA SER A 124 -3.57 -15.10 -9.29
C SER A 124 -3.13 -13.64 -9.10
N PRO A 125 -2.05 -13.21 -9.75
CA PRO A 125 -1.62 -11.81 -9.72
C PRO A 125 -2.69 -10.83 -10.20
N GLU A 126 -3.54 -11.23 -11.12
CA GLU A 126 -4.68 -10.46 -11.63
C GLU A 126 -5.76 -10.29 -10.58
N GLU A 127 -6.14 -11.37 -9.91
CA GLU A 127 -7.13 -11.34 -8.82
C GLU A 127 -6.64 -10.51 -7.63
N ILE A 128 -5.34 -10.63 -7.29
CA ILE A 128 -4.73 -9.81 -6.24
C ILE A 128 -4.76 -8.31 -6.63
N ALA A 129 -4.51 -7.98 -7.90
CA ALA A 129 -4.60 -6.60 -8.38
C ALA A 129 -6.04 -6.06 -8.27
N ILE A 130 -7.04 -6.88 -8.59
CA ILE A 130 -8.46 -6.53 -8.42
C ILE A 130 -8.79 -6.32 -6.94
N SER A 131 -8.36 -7.22 -6.07
CA SER A 131 -8.54 -7.12 -4.61
C SER A 131 -7.97 -5.82 -4.04
N ILE A 132 -6.76 -5.44 -4.45
CA ILE A 132 -6.10 -4.19 -4.04
C ILE A 132 -6.92 -2.98 -4.50
N VAL A 133 -7.26 -2.91 -5.77
CA VAL A 133 -7.97 -1.75 -6.30
C VAL A 133 -9.40 -1.66 -5.76
N ALA A 134 -10.05 -2.79 -5.52
CA ALA A 134 -11.36 -2.83 -4.85
C ALA A 134 -11.28 -2.22 -3.43
N GLU A 135 -10.25 -2.53 -2.65
CA GLU A 135 -10.02 -1.90 -1.34
C GLU A 135 -9.78 -0.38 -1.46
N MET A 136 -8.96 0.04 -2.42
CA MET A 136 -8.74 1.47 -2.70
C MET A 136 -10.04 2.20 -3.05
N VAL A 137 -10.90 1.60 -3.87
CA VAL A 137 -12.22 2.15 -4.21
C VAL A 137 -13.11 2.21 -2.98
N ALA A 138 -13.11 1.18 -2.15
CA ALA A 138 -13.88 1.15 -0.90
C ALA A 138 -13.44 2.28 0.06
N VAL A 139 -12.13 2.51 0.20
CA VAL A 139 -11.59 3.65 0.98
C VAL A 139 -12.02 4.99 0.37
N ARG A 140 -11.93 5.13 -0.96
CA ARG A 140 -12.36 6.35 -1.68
C ARG A 140 -13.83 6.66 -1.47
N ARG A 141 -14.67 5.63 -1.38
CA ARG A 141 -16.12 5.73 -1.25
C ARG A 141 -16.61 5.64 0.21
N HIS A 142 -15.71 5.54 1.19
CA HIS A 142 -16.04 5.30 2.61
C HIS A 142 -16.94 4.06 2.81
N ALA A 143 -16.69 3.00 2.03
CA ALA A 143 -17.48 1.79 1.94
C ALA A 143 -16.66 0.52 2.23
N LEU A 144 -15.75 0.57 3.22
CA LEU A 144 -15.01 -0.63 3.64
C LEU A 144 -16.00 -1.67 4.21
N PRO A 145 -15.79 -2.98 3.93
CA PRO A 145 -16.58 -4.04 4.53
C PRO A 145 -16.57 -3.94 6.06
N GLY A 146 -17.76 -3.86 6.67
CA GLY A 146 -17.92 -3.60 8.11
C GLY A 146 -18.29 -2.17 8.47
N SER A 147 -18.25 -1.20 7.54
CA SER A 147 -18.78 0.15 7.71
C SER A 147 -20.27 0.24 7.38
N LEU A 148 -21.08 -0.72 7.83
CA LEU A 148 -22.53 -0.58 7.81
C LEU A 148 -22.94 0.51 8.80
N GLU A 149 -23.84 1.38 8.40
CA GLU A 149 -24.32 2.51 9.18
C GLU A 149 -24.65 2.08 10.62
N GLY A 150 -23.94 2.69 11.59
CA GLY A 150 -24.19 2.50 13.02
C GLY A 150 -23.09 1.82 13.82
N ALA A 151 -21.98 1.40 13.23
CA ALA A 151 -20.84 0.92 14.01
C ALA A 151 -19.86 2.08 14.27
N PRO A 152 -19.75 2.57 15.52
CA PRO A 152 -18.69 3.49 15.86
C PRO A 152 -17.34 2.74 15.78
N ASP A 153 -16.37 3.32 15.08
CA ASP A 153 -14.95 2.87 15.08
C ASP A 153 -14.64 1.48 14.51
N ALA A 154 -15.02 1.19 13.28
CA ALA A 154 -14.37 0.13 12.52
C ALA A 154 -13.01 0.64 11.97
N ALA A 155 -12.03 0.76 12.85
CA ALA A 155 -10.63 0.87 12.47
C ALA A 155 -10.22 -0.37 11.64
N PRO A 156 -9.26 -0.28 10.72
CA PRO A 156 -8.83 -1.43 9.92
C PRO A 156 -8.38 -2.56 10.85
N VAL A 157 -9.23 -3.58 10.95
CA VAL A 157 -9.15 -4.67 11.93
C VAL A 157 -7.86 -5.50 11.80
N LYS A 158 -7.19 -5.43 10.66
CA LYS A 158 -6.05 -6.32 10.34
C LYS A 158 -4.78 -6.03 11.15
N VAL A 159 -4.47 -4.78 11.47
CA VAL A 159 -3.22 -4.45 12.21
C VAL A 159 -3.44 -4.43 13.72
N LYS A 160 -4.62 -4.05 14.22
CA LYS A 160 -4.92 -4.10 15.66
C LYS A 160 -4.88 -5.52 16.23
N SER A 161 -5.35 -6.53 15.49
CA SER A 161 -5.30 -7.93 15.94
C SER A 161 -3.88 -8.52 15.94
N ILE A 162 -2.97 -7.91 15.20
CA ILE A 162 -1.59 -8.37 15.04
C ILE A 162 -0.67 -7.81 16.14
N LEU A 163 -0.94 -6.59 16.61
CA LEU A 163 -0.16 -5.95 17.68
C LEU A 163 -0.66 -6.26 19.10
N ALA A 164 -1.86 -6.87 19.24
CA ALA A 164 -2.46 -7.18 20.54
C ALA A 164 -2.16 -8.62 21.04
N THR A 165 -1.44 -9.43 20.27
CA THR A 165 -0.97 -10.77 20.69
C THR A 165 0.51 -10.72 21.01
N SER A 166 0.86 -10.21 22.15
CA SER A 166 2.13 -10.43 22.86
C SER A 166 1.86 -10.84 24.29
#